data_e58b15eaad0a2a98e270a5365161119e
#
_entry.id   e58b15eaad0a2a98e270a5365161119e
#
_cell.length_a   1.000
_cell.length_b   1.000
_cell.length_c   1.000
_cell.angle_alpha   90.00
_cell.angle_beta   90.00
_cell.angle_gamma   90.00
#
_symmetry.space_group_name_H-M   'P 1'
#
loop_
_entity.id
_entity.type
_entity.pdbx_description
1 polymer ?
#
loop_
_entity_poly.entity_id
_entity_poly.type
_entity_poly.pdbx_seq_one_letter_code
_entity_poly.pdbx_strand_id
1 'polypeptide(L)'
;MKYIIVGLGNFGASLGAALTRQGHEVIAIDSSMQRVEAYKEVISHTLCMDATDEYTVSGLPIVDTDTVIVAIGEDQGANVMATALFKTLKAKRLISRSINPLHKKVLQAIGVDDIIYPEKEAANRWAKRLSLSHFVDSFELSDNFSMVEIKIPNVLIGKSVEELRLEQKFNIRLLSTLRYEYYEDSFGRTQTKPSVQGLATPDQILQDRDVLVIYGANKHINQFLRSVGVKIK
;
A
#
# COMPACT_ATOMS: atom_id res chain seq x y z
N MET A 1 3.61 17.48 8.09
CA MET A 1 4.13 17.67 6.72
C MET A 1 3.04 18.30 5.87
N LYS A 2 3.42 19.00 4.79
CA LYS A 2 2.49 19.63 3.84
C LYS A 2 2.54 18.93 2.49
N TYR A 3 1.39 18.64 1.92
CA TYR A 3 1.23 17.94 0.65
C TYR A 3 0.37 18.73 -0.32
N ILE A 4 0.72 18.71 -1.59
CA ILE A 4 -0.17 19.08 -2.69
C ILE A 4 -0.53 17.82 -3.46
N ILE A 5 -1.83 17.53 -3.64
CA ILE A 5 -2.31 16.39 -4.43
C ILE A 5 -3.08 16.93 -5.62
N VAL A 6 -2.64 16.57 -6.82
CA VAL A 6 -3.22 16.99 -8.09
C VAL A 6 -4.04 15.85 -8.68
N GLY A 7 -5.35 16.04 -8.75
CA GLY A 7 -6.33 15.04 -9.20
C GLY A 7 -7.05 14.37 -8.03
N LEU A 8 -8.35 14.63 -7.90
CA LEU A 8 -9.25 14.03 -6.91
C LEU A 8 -10.06 12.86 -7.48
N GLY A 9 -9.45 12.08 -8.37
CA GLY A 9 -9.95 10.75 -8.71
C GLY A 9 -9.84 9.78 -7.54
N ASN A 10 -10.25 8.52 -7.73
CA ASN A 10 -10.31 7.51 -6.65
C ASN A 10 -9.01 7.40 -5.84
N PHE A 11 -7.86 7.43 -6.49
CA PHE A 11 -6.57 7.31 -5.80
C PHE A 11 -6.20 8.59 -5.06
N GLY A 12 -6.22 9.76 -5.74
CA GLY A 12 -5.81 11.03 -5.14
C GLY A 12 -6.70 11.44 -3.97
N ALA A 13 -8.01 11.28 -4.10
CA ALA A 13 -8.97 11.55 -3.03
C ALA A 13 -8.75 10.64 -1.81
N SER A 14 -8.56 9.33 -2.04
CA SER A 14 -8.29 8.37 -0.97
C SER A 14 -6.97 8.68 -0.24
N LEU A 15 -5.93 9.04 -0.99
CA LEU A 15 -4.63 9.41 -0.43
C LEU A 15 -4.72 10.72 0.38
N GLY A 16 -5.39 11.75 -0.17
CA GLY A 16 -5.59 13.03 0.51
C GLY A 16 -6.35 12.88 1.83
N ALA A 17 -7.43 12.13 1.82
CA ALA A 17 -8.20 11.82 3.02
C ALA A 17 -7.39 11.03 4.07
N ALA A 18 -6.55 10.09 3.62
CA ALA A 18 -5.70 9.30 4.51
C ALA A 18 -4.60 10.17 5.17
N LEU A 19 -3.94 11.03 4.41
CA LEU A 19 -2.92 11.94 4.92
C LEU A 19 -3.51 12.99 5.89
N THR A 20 -4.69 13.52 5.58
CA THR A 20 -5.40 14.46 6.47
C THR A 20 -5.74 13.79 7.81
N ARG A 21 -6.24 12.53 7.80
CA ARG A 21 -6.51 11.78 9.03
C ARG A 21 -5.27 11.50 9.87
N GLN A 22 -4.10 11.43 9.25
CA GLN A 22 -2.81 11.30 9.94
C GLN A 22 -2.29 12.62 10.50
N GLY A 23 -3.05 13.72 10.39
CA GLY A 23 -2.69 15.03 10.91
C GLY A 23 -1.78 15.84 9.98
N HIS A 24 -1.72 15.51 8.70
CA HIS A 24 -0.96 16.28 7.71
C HIS A 24 -1.83 17.35 7.05
N GLU A 25 -1.22 18.46 6.67
CA GLU A 25 -1.85 19.51 5.88
C GLU A 25 -1.83 19.12 4.40
N VAL A 26 -3.01 19.02 3.79
CA VAL A 26 -3.17 18.59 2.40
C VAL A 26 -3.94 19.67 1.62
N ILE A 27 -3.35 20.12 0.51
CA ILE A 27 -4.02 20.93 -0.52
C ILE A 27 -4.31 20.00 -1.69
N ALA A 28 -5.57 19.71 -1.95
CA ALA A 28 -5.98 18.85 -3.06
C ALA A 28 -6.61 19.68 -4.18
N ILE A 29 -6.23 19.37 -5.41
CA ILE A 29 -6.57 20.14 -6.61
C ILE A 29 -7.25 19.23 -7.62
N ASP A 30 -8.37 19.68 -8.18
CA ASP A 30 -9.01 19.05 -9.34
C ASP A 30 -9.68 20.13 -10.21
N SER A 31 -9.75 19.88 -11.51
CA SER A 31 -10.48 20.76 -12.44
C SER A 31 -12.00 20.63 -12.33
N SER A 32 -12.49 19.56 -11.71
CA SER A 32 -13.91 19.30 -11.47
C SER A 32 -14.39 19.87 -10.14
N MET A 33 -15.23 20.91 -10.17
CA MET A 33 -15.87 21.45 -8.96
C MET A 33 -16.65 20.37 -8.20
N GLN A 34 -17.29 19.44 -8.90
CA GLN A 34 -18.00 18.32 -8.27
C GLN A 34 -17.10 17.46 -7.39
N ARG A 35 -15.87 17.13 -7.86
CA ARG A 35 -14.89 16.38 -7.09
C ARG A 35 -14.36 17.17 -5.90
N VAL A 36 -14.09 18.46 -6.11
CA VAL A 36 -13.63 19.37 -5.04
C VAL A 36 -14.65 19.44 -3.91
N GLU A 37 -15.93 19.68 -4.22
CA GLU A 37 -17.02 19.76 -3.24
C GLU A 37 -17.24 18.43 -2.49
N ALA A 38 -17.06 17.29 -3.17
CA ALA A 38 -17.24 15.97 -2.55
C ALA A 38 -16.23 15.68 -1.42
N TYR A 39 -15.06 16.31 -1.43
CA TYR A 39 -13.97 16.04 -0.48
C TYR A 39 -13.59 17.21 0.43
N LYS A 40 -14.27 18.37 0.33
CA LYS A 40 -13.95 19.57 1.10
C LYS A 40 -14.04 19.41 2.63
N GLU A 41 -14.89 18.51 3.11
CA GLU A 41 -15.05 18.22 4.54
C GLU A 41 -14.09 17.13 5.06
N VAL A 42 -13.35 16.49 4.14
CA VAL A 42 -12.52 15.33 4.45
C VAL A 42 -11.01 15.62 4.28
N ILE A 43 -10.70 16.56 3.38
CA ILE A 43 -9.32 16.98 3.08
C ILE A 43 -9.13 18.41 3.60
N SER A 44 -7.94 18.72 4.13
CA SER A 44 -7.66 20.00 4.80
C SER A 44 -8.04 21.22 3.95
N HIS A 45 -7.66 21.22 2.67
CA HIS A 45 -7.98 22.26 1.70
C HIS A 45 -8.24 21.62 0.34
N THR A 46 -9.28 22.05 -0.34
CA THR A 46 -9.58 21.63 -1.72
C THR A 46 -9.72 22.83 -2.63
N LEU A 47 -9.14 22.79 -3.83
CA LEU A 47 -9.13 23.88 -4.80
C LEU A 47 -9.61 23.38 -6.16
N CYS A 48 -10.54 24.11 -6.77
CA CYS A 48 -10.97 23.87 -8.15
C CYS A 48 -10.08 24.71 -9.09
N MET A 49 -9.18 24.06 -9.81
CA MET A 49 -8.29 24.72 -10.76
C MET A 49 -7.70 23.73 -11.77
N ASP A 50 -7.29 24.23 -12.93
CA ASP A 50 -6.55 23.47 -13.92
C ASP A 50 -5.06 23.43 -13.53
N ALA A 51 -4.57 22.24 -13.22
CA ALA A 51 -3.16 22.05 -12.82
C ALA A 51 -2.19 22.09 -13.99
N THR A 52 -2.64 22.25 -15.22
CA THR A 52 -1.81 22.47 -16.41
C THR A 52 -1.62 23.95 -16.74
N ASP A 53 -2.35 24.84 -16.06
CA ASP A 53 -2.21 26.29 -16.22
C ASP A 53 -1.16 26.83 -15.26
N GLU A 54 -0.04 27.28 -15.82
CA GLU A 54 1.11 27.83 -15.10
C GLU A 54 0.75 29.03 -14.21
N TYR A 55 -0.15 29.90 -14.67
CA TYR A 55 -0.53 31.10 -13.93
C TYR A 55 -1.23 30.73 -12.63
N THR A 56 -2.19 29.82 -12.67
CA THR A 56 -2.93 29.39 -11.48
C THR A 56 -2.07 28.55 -10.54
N VAL A 57 -1.23 27.65 -11.07
CA VAL A 57 -0.36 26.79 -10.26
C VAL A 57 0.74 27.57 -9.56
N SER A 58 1.29 28.63 -10.17
CA SER A 58 2.32 29.47 -9.55
C SER A 58 1.87 30.21 -8.28
N GLY A 59 0.55 30.35 -8.09
CA GLY A 59 -0.03 30.90 -6.85
C GLY A 59 -0.05 29.95 -5.66
N LEU A 60 0.28 28.67 -5.86
CA LEU A 60 0.31 27.68 -4.79
C LEU A 60 1.61 27.79 -3.95
N PRO A 61 1.56 27.40 -2.66
CA PRO A 61 2.73 27.43 -1.77
C PRO A 61 3.67 26.26 -2.03
N ILE A 62 4.16 26.10 -3.27
CA ILE A 62 4.98 24.96 -3.71
C ILE A 62 6.31 24.88 -2.94
N VAL A 63 6.94 26.02 -2.70
CA VAL A 63 8.23 26.10 -1.99
C VAL A 63 8.10 25.69 -0.51
N ASP A 64 6.93 25.92 0.10
CA ASP A 64 6.64 25.53 1.48
C ASP A 64 6.06 24.13 1.60
N THR A 65 5.80 23.47 0.48
CA THR A 65 5.23 22.11 0.42
C THR A 65 6.34 21.07 0.46
N ASP A 66 6.18 20.03 1.27
CA ASP A 66 7.15 18.95 1.42
C ASP A 66 7.12 17.98 0.23
N THR A 67 5.92 17.69 -0.28
CA THR A 67 5.75 16.75 -1.40
C THR A 67 4.56 17.15 -2.27
N VAL A 68 4.77 17.16 -3.57
CA VAL A 68 3.71 17.28 -4.59
C VAL A 68 3.47 15.91 -5.22
N ILE A 69 2.19 15.52 -5.31
CA ILE A 69 1.77 14.23 -5.87
C ILE A 69 0.80 14.48 -7.02
N VAL A 70 1.25 14.19 -8.24
CA VAL A 70 0.38 14.25 -9.43
C VAL A 70 -0.33 12.91 -9.57
N ALA A 71 -1.61 12.87 -9.17
CA ALA A 71 -2.45 11.68 -9.10
C ALA A 71 -3.43 11.53 -10.28
N ILE A 72 -3.33 12.40 -11.29
CA ILE A 72 -4.18 12.36 -12.50
C ILE A 72 -3.99 11.01 -13.21
N GLY A 73 -5.08 10.29 -13.46
CA GLY A 73 -5.05 8.96 -14.05
C GLY A 73 -5.88 8.81 -15.33
N GLU A 74 -6.85 9.69 -15.54
CA GLU A 74 -7.75 9.61 -16.71
C GLU A 74 -7.16 10.30 -17.95
N ASP A 75 -6.37 11.36 -17.74
CA ASP A 75 -5.73 12.14 -18.80
C ASP A 75 -4.20 12.10 -18.66
N GLN A 76 -3.54 11.35 -19.56
CA GLN A 76 -2.07 11.23 -19.56
C GLN A 76 -1.39 12.55 -19.95
N GLY A 77 -1.99 13.32 -20.86
CA GLY A 77 -1.46 14.60 -21.29
C GLY A 77 -1.45 15.60 -20.16
N ALA A 78 -2.59 15.76 -19.47
CA ALA A 78 -2.68 16.61 -18.29
C ALA A 78 -1.73 16.18 -17.17
N ASN A 79 -1.57 14.85 -16.94
CA ASN A 79 -0.60 14.34 -15.96
C ASN A 79 0.83 14.76 -16.31
N VAL A 80 1.26 14.55 -17.54
CA VAL A 80 2.62 14.91 -18.00
C VAL A 80 2.85 16.42 -17.92
N MET A 81 1.89 17.24 -18.36
CA MET A 81 1.99 18.69 -18.32
C MET A 81 2.06 19.22 -16.88
N ALA A 82 1.14 18.78 -16.01
CA ALA A 82 1.17 19.14 -14.58
C ALA A 82 2.48 18.70 -13.93
N THR A 83 2.96 17.47 -14.20
CA THR A 83 4.22 16.96 -13.64
C THR A 83 5.42 17.82 -14.09
N ALA A 84 5.50 18.17 -15.37
CA ALA A 84 6.55 19.03 -15.89
C ALA A 84 6.51 20.44 -15.28
N LEU A 85 5.31 20.99 -15.10
CA LEU A 85 5.10 22.30 -14.49
C LEU A 85 5.57 22.32 -13.02
N PHE A 86 5.13 21.36 -12.19
CA PHE A 86 5.61 21.27 -10.80
C PHE A 86 7.12 21.02 -10.69
N LYS A 87 7.71 20.31 -11.65
CA LYS A 87 9.18 20.15 -11.72
C LYS A 87 9.88 21.49 -12.02
N THR A 88 9.34 22.25 -12.97
CA THR A 88 9.86 23.60 -13.32
C THR A 88 9.75 24.57 -12.14
N LEU A 89 8.65 24.49 -11.38
CA LEU A 89 8.41 25.29 -10.17
C LEU A 89 9.19 24.79 -8.95
N LYS A 90 10.10 23.83 -9.14
CA LYS A 90 11.03 23.33 -8.13
C LYS A 90 10.36 22.75 -6.88
N ALA A 91 9.31 21.97 -7.07
CA ALA A 91 8.75 21.15 -5.98
C ALA A 91 9.88 20.38 -5.29
N LYS A 92 9.94 20.38 -3.94
CA LYS A 92 11.01 19.74 -3.16
C LYS A 92 11.07 18.23 -3.40
N ARG A 93 9.92 17.59 -3.46
CA ARG A 93 9.74 16.20 -3.83
C ARG A 93 8.52 16.07 -4.73
N LEU A 94 8.70 15.48 -5.89
CA LEU A 94 7.66 15.32 -6.89
C LEU A 94 7.40 13.84 -7.16
N ILE A 95 6.19 13.41 -6.88
CA ILE A 95 5.72 12.05 -7.15
C ILE A 95 4.68 12.11 -8.26
N SER A 96 4.72 11.21 -9.23
CA SER A 96 3.71 11.16 -10.27
C SER A 96 3.16 9.74 -10.48
N ARG A 97 1.85 9.67 -10.75
CA ARG A 97 1.15 8.41 -11.04
C ARG A 97 1.36 8.03 -12.49
N SER A 98 1.89 6.84 -12.70
CA SER A 98 1.99 6.22 -14.03
C SER A 98 0.77 5.34 -14.32
N ILE A 99 0.34 5.29 -15.58
CA ILE A 99 -0.81 4.51 -16.04
C ILE A 99 -0.34 3.31 -16.88
N ASN A 100 0.81 3.44 -17.55
CA ASN A 100 1.35 2.40 -18.41
C ASN A 100 2.89 2.51 -18.50
N PRO A 101 3.59 1.49 -19.04
CA PRO A 101 5.05 1.49 -19.12
C PRO A 101 5.67 2.63 -19.93
N LEU A 102 5.00 3.10 -20.97
CA LEU A 102 5.49 4.23 -21.78
C LEU A 102 5.38 5.53 -21.01
N HIS A 103 4.23 5.76 -20.36
CA HIS A 103 4.03 6.92 -19.48
C HIS A 103 5.09 6.96 -18.37
N LYS A 104 5.40 5.81 -17.75
CA LYS A 104 6.48 5.70 -16.76
C LYS A 104 7.82 6.23 -17.31
N LYS A 105 8.20 5.88 -18.55
CA LYS A 105 9.43 6.34 -19.16
C LYS A 105 9.43 7.86 -19.37
N VAL A 106 8.30 8.46 -19.75
CA VAL A 106 8.16 9.91 -19.90
C VAL A 106 8.34 10.60 -18.54
N LEU A 107 7.68 10.12 -17.48
CA LEU A 107 7.84 10.66 -16.14
C LEU A 107 9.28 10.54 -15.62
N GLN A 108 9.96 9.43 -15.91
CA GLN A 108 11.38 9.27 -15.61
C GLN A 108 12.26 10.30 -16.34
N ALA A 109 11.95 10.59 -17.62
CA ALA A 109 12.67 11.60 -18.39
C ALA A 109 12.44 13.04 -17.87
N ILE A 110 11.26 13.35 -17.31
CA ILE A 110 10.98 14.62 -16.61
C ILE A 110 11.80 14.72 -15.32
N GLY A 111 12.21 13.60 -14.74
CA GLY A 111 13.04 13.55 -13.54
C GLY A 111 12.21 13.72 -12.25
N VAL A 112 11.06 13.04 -12.15
CA VAL A 112 10.31 12.91 -10.89
C VAL A 112 11.11 12.09 -9.87
N ASP A 113 10.89 12.35 -8.59
CA ASP A 113 11.61 11.66 -7.52
C ASP A 113 11.08 10.22 -7.30
N ASP A 114 9.75 10.03 -7.42
CA ASP A 114 9.11 8.73 -7.33
C ASP A 114 7.98 8.57 -8.36
N ILE A 115 7.73 7.33 -8.76
CA ILE A 115 6.62 6.99 -9.67
C ILE A 115 5.78 5.90 -9.01
N ILE A 116 4.49 6.17 -8.81
CA ILE A 116 3.52 5.24 -8.28
C ILE A 116 2.66 4.65 -9.39
N TYR A 117 2.28 3.38 -9.21
CA TYR A 117 1.41 2.67 -10.16
C TYR A 117 0.38 1.86 -9.37
N PRO A 118 -0.64 2.54 -8.78
CA PRO A 118 -1.55 1.94 -7.80
C PRO A 118 -2.28 0.70 -8.31
N GLU A 119 -2.71 0.72 -9.58
CA GLU A 119 -3.44 -0.40 -10.18
C GLU A 119 -2.56 -1.64 -10.29
N LYS A 120 -1.31 -1.49 -10.70
CA LYS A 120 -0.36 -2.61 -10.82
C LYS A 120 0.01 -3.18 -9.46
N GLU A 121 0.24 -2.32 -8.48
CA GLU A 121 0.54 -2.72 -7.10
C GLU A 121 -0.62 -3.49 -6.50
N ALA A 122 -1.85 -2.97 -6.63
CA ALA A 122 -3.06 -3.65 -6.17
C ALA A 122 -3.28 -4.98 -6.90
N ALA A 123 -3.14 -5.01 -8.25
CA ALA A 123 -3.30 -6.22 -9.04
C ALA A 123 -2.28 -7.30 -8.65
N ASN A 124 -1.01 -6.94 -8.46
CA ASN A 124 0.02 -7.88 -8.03
C ASN A 124 -0.29 -8.46 -6.64
N ARG A 125 -0.74 -7.63 -5.69
CA ARG A 125 -1.13 -8.07 -4.36
C ARG A 125 -2.32 -9.04 -4.41
N TRP A 126 -3.35 -8.72 -5.18
CA TRP A 126 -4.50 -9.60 -5.36
C TRP A 126 -4.15 -10.90 -6.10
N ALA A 127 -3.31 -10.83 -7.13
CA ALA A 127 -2.86 -12.02 -7.84
C ALA A 127 -2.18 -13.02 -6.89
N LYS A 128 -1.31 -12.56 -5.98
CA LYS A 128 -0.70 -13.40 -4.94
C LYS A 128 -1.74 -14.01 -4.01
N ARG A 129 -2.69 -13.20 -3.50
CA ARG A 129 -3.77 -13.69 -2.61
C ARG A 129 -4.66 -14.75 -3.26
N LEU A 130 -4.96 -14.58 -4.55
CA LEU A 130 -5.83 -15.52 -5.29
C LEU A 130 -5.08 -16.78 -5.75
N SER A 131 -3.76 -16.72 -5.91
CA SER A 131 -2.96 -17.84 -6.39
C SER A 131 -2.61 -18.87 -5.31
N LEU A 132 -2.66 -18.50 -4.03
CA LEU A 132 -2.24 -19.34 -2.91
C LEU A 132 -3.40 -19.58 -1.94
N SER A 133 -3.81 -20.84 -1.77
CA SER A 133 -5.01 -21.22 -0.99
C SER A 133 -4.97 -20.84 0.50
N HIS A 134 -3.77 -20.66 1.07
CA HIS A 134 -3.56 -20.31 2.48
C HIS A 134 -2.98 -18.90 2.66
N PHE A 135 -2.72 -18.18 1.58
CA PHE A 135 -2.08 -16.88 1.63
C PHE A 135 -3.05 -15.78 2.07
N VAL A 136 -2.65 -14.98 3.02
CA VAL A 136 -3.42 -13.81 3.51
C VAL A 136 -2.84 -12.53 2.93
N ASP A 137 -1.54 -12.29 3.15
CA ASP A 137 -0.85 -11.10 2.65
C ASP A 137 0.68 -11.31 2.57
N SER A 138 1.40 -10.38 1.93
CA SER A 138 2.86 -10.34 1.94
C SER A 138 3.38 -8.92 1.90
N PHE A 139 4.51 -8.73 2.58
CA PHE A 139 5.32 -7.53 2.48
C PHE A 139 6.68 -7.91 1.90
N GLU A 140 7.00 -7.41 0.71
CA GLU A 140 8.29 -7.63 0.06
C GLU A 140 9.32 -6.66 0.64
N LEU A 141 10.38 -7.21 1.24
CA LEU A 141 11.50 -6.42 1.76
C LEU A 141 12.54 -6.17 0.66
N SER A 142 12.65 -7.12 -0.27
CA SER A 142 13.48 -7.04 -1.47
C SER A 142 12.97 -8.08 -2.49
N ASP A 143 13.57 -8.12 -3.68
CA ASP A 143 13.23 -9.11 -4.72
C ASP A 143 13.31 -10.57 -4.23
N ASN A 144 14.13 -10.83 -3.21
CA ASN A 144 14.42 -12.18 -2.75
C ASN A 144 13.90 -12.49 -1.34
N PHE A 145 13.49 -11.52 -0.56
CA PHE A 145 13.07 -11.67 0.83
C PHE A 145 11.70 -11.06 1.08
N SER A 146 10.86 -11.81 1.78
CA SER A 146 9.51 -11.35 2.14
C SER A 146 9.16 -11.71 3.59
N MET A 147 8.20 -10.97 4.11
CA MET A 147 7.36 -11.36 5.22
C MET A 147 6.02 -11.79 4.64
N VAL A 148 5.54 -12.98 4.97
CA VAL A 148 4.28 -13.53 4.46
C VAL A 148 3.34 -13.92 5.59
N GLU A 149 2.07 -13.66 5.38
CA GLU A 149 0.99 -14.10 6.25
C GLU A 149 0.26 -15.28 5.59
N ILE A 150 0.21 -16.40 6.28
CA ILE A 150 -0.47 -17.61 5.81
C ILE A 150 -1.43 -18.15 6.87
N LYS A 151 -2.62 -18.57 6.45
CA LYS A 151 -3.50 -19.37 7.33
C LYS A 151 -2.78 -20.65 7.70
N ILE A 152 -2.87 -21.04 8.97
CA ILE A 152 -2.21 -22.25 9.43
C ILE A 152 -2.64 -23.47 8.61
N PRO A 153 -1.71 -24.26 8.04
CA PRO A 153 -2.03 -25.55 7.46
C PRO A 153 -2.42 -26.55 8.54
N ASN A 154 -3.42 -27.39 8.29
CA ASN A 154 -3.96 -28.34 9.27
C ASN A 154 -2.90 -29.23 9.90
N VAL A 155 -1.85 -29.61 9.15
CA VAL A 155 -0.73 -30.46 9.62
C VAL A 155 0.14 -29.81 10.70
N LEU A 156 -0.01 -28.50 10.93
CA LEU A 156 0.74 -27.75 11.94
C LEU A 156 -0.08 -27.47 13.20
N ILE A 157 -1.37 -27.68 13.17
CA ILE A 157 -2.26 -27.44 14.33
C ILE A 157 -1.85 -28.36 15.49
N GLY A 158 -1.72 -27.78 16.69
CA GLY A 158 -1.35 -28.51 17.91
C GLY A 158 0.15 -28.70 18.11
N LYS A 159 1.00 -28.32 17.13
CA LYS A 159 2.44 -28.39 17.27
C LYS A 159 2.99 -27.13 17.94
N SER A 160 4.09 -27.27 18.68
CA SER A 160 4.85 -26.12 19.16
C SER A 160 5.71 -25.51 18.03
N VAL A 161 6.06 -24.23 18.18
CA VAL A 161 6.95 -23.56 17.21
C VAL A 161 8.31 -24.27 17.13
N GLU A 162 8.84 -24.76 18.26
CA GLU A 162 10.11 -25.49 18.32
C GLU A 162 10.06 -26.80 17.51
N GLU A 163 8.98 -27.56 17.58
CA GLU A 163 8.81 -28.81 16.83
C GLU A 163 8.89 -28.62 15.31
N LEU A 164 8.52 -27.43 14.83
CA LEU A 164 8.57 -27.12 13.39
C LEU A 164 10.00 -27.01 12.87
N ARG A 165 10.96 -26.64 13.72
CA ARG A 165 12.38 -26.43 13.38
C ARG A 165 12.57 -25.60 12.11
N LEU A 166 11.82 -24.49 12.00
CA LEU A 166 11.73 -23.69 10.77
C LEU A 166 13.08 -23.12 10.35
N GLU A 167 13.87 -22.65 11.32
CA GLU A 167 15.19 -22.09 11.05
C GLU A 167 16.17 -23.16 10.55
N GLN A 168 16.19 -24.33 11.21
CA GLN A 168 17.13 -25.42 10.89
C GLN A 168 16.78 -26.10 9.56
N LYS A 169 15.48 -26.31 9.29
CA LYS A 169 15.05 -27.07 8.11
C LYS A 169 14.89 -26.20 6.87
N PHE A 170 14.44 -24.95 7.03
CA PHE A 170 14.04 -24.11 5.90
C PHE A 170 14.73 -22.74 5.89
N ASN A 171 15.53 -22.40 6.90
CA ASN A 171 16.14 -21.06 7.03
C ASN A 171 15.09 -19.92 6.92
N ILE A 172 13.96 -20.09 7.61
CA ILE A 172 12.88 -19.13 7.76
C ILE A 172 12.52 -18.98 9.24
N ARG A 173 11.90 -17.87 9.63
CA ARG A 173 11.51 -17.62 11.01
C ARG A 173 10.03 -17.31 11.11
N LEU A 174 9.34 -17.91 12.08
CA LEU A 174 8.02 -17.47 12.50
C LEU A 174 8.22 -16.24 13.42
N LEU A 175 7.69 -15.10 13.00
CA LEU A 175 7.80 -13.86 13.77
C LEU A 175 6.68 -13.72 14.78
N SER A 176 5.46 -14.05 14.37
CA SER A 176 4.24 -13.89 15.17
C SER A 176 3.14 -14.79 14.65
N THR A 177 2.06 -14.86 15.42
CA THR A 177 0.77 -15.36 14.94
C THR A 177 -0.29 -14.29 15.10
N LEU A 178 -1.28 -14.28 14.20
CA LEU A 178 -2.46 -13.43 14.28
C LEU A 178 -3.66 -14.34 14.57
N ARG A 179 -4.54 -13.88 15.46
CA ARG A 179 -5.87 -14.50 15.71
C ARG A 179 -6.94 -13.51 15.35
N TYR A 180 -8.05 -14.02 14.81
CA TYR A 180 -9.20 -13.16 14.53
C TYR A 180 -10.13 -13.18 15.74
N GLU A 181 -10.25 -12.02 16.38
CA GLU A 181 -11.17 -11.80 17.49
C GLU A 181 -12.48 -11.23 16.98
N TYR A 182 -13.59 -11.72 17.52
CA TYR A 182 -14.91 -11.17 17.22
C TYR A 182 -15.16 -9.93 18.07
N TYR A 183 -15.69 -8.89 17.47
CA TYR A 183 -16.17 -7.70 18.17
C TYR A 183 -17.49 -7.23 17.53
N GLU A 184 -18.31 -6.51 18.30
CA GLU A 184 -19.50 -5.88 17.78
C GLU A 184 -19.18 -4.44 17.34
N ASP A 185 -19.61 -4.08 16.12
CA ASP A 185 -19.51 -2.70 15.65
C ASP A 185 -20.59 -1.83 16.32
N SER A 186 -20.53 -0.51 16.09
CA SER A 186 -21.50 0.46 16.64
C SER A 186 -22.95 0.23 16.20
N PHE A 187 -23.19 -0.68 15.26
CA PHE A 187 -24.51 -1.09 14.76
C PHE A 187 -24.94 -2.47 15.26
N GLY A 188 -24.22 -3.07 16.23
CA GLY A 188 -24.51 -4.39 16.78
C GLY A 188 -24.18 -5.55 15.83
N ARG A 189 -23.37 -5.35 14.78
CA ARG A 189 -22.98 -6.41 13.85
C ARG A 189 -21.67 -7.04 14.29
N THR A 190 -21.63 -8.36 14.35
CA THR A 190 -20.40 -9.10 14.64
C THR A 190 -19.39 -8.91 13.50
N GLN A 191 -18.23 -8.36 13.81
CA GLN A 191 -17.09 -8.17 12.92
C GLN A 191 -15.90 -8.95 13.47
N THR A 192 -14.86 -9.14 12.64
CA THR A 192 -13.61 -9.75 13.06
C THR A 192 -12.46 -8.77 12.84
N LYS A 193 -11.56 -8.68 13.82
CA LYS A 193 -10.30 -7.94 13.69
C LYS A 193 -9.11 -8.86 13.97
N PRO A 194 -7.98 -8.67 13.26
CA PRO A 194 -6.76 -9.40 13.59
C PRO A 194 -6.19 -8.89 14.92
N SER A 195 -5.82 -9.83 15.80
CA SER A 195 -5.12 -9.59 17.07
C SER A 195 -3.75 -10.25 17.00
N VAL A 196 -2.69 -9.46 17.11
CA VAL A 196 -1.30 -9.94 17.07
C VAL A 196 -0.95 -10.56 18.43
N GLN A 197 -0.44 -11.79 18.42
CA GLN A 197 -0.12 -12.54 19.67
C GLN A 197 1.29 -12.24 20.23
N GLY A 198 1.97 -11.21 19.72
CA GLY A 198 3.33 -10.87 20.10
C GLY A 198 4.38 -11.68 19.31
N LEU A 199 5.60 -11.71 19.80
CA LEU A 199 6.68 -12.51 19.19
C LEU A 199 6.42 -14.00 19.43
N ALA A 200 6.64 -14.81 18.40
CA ALA A 200 6.54 -16.27 18.53
C ALA A 200 7.61 -16.81 19.49
N THR A 201 7.18 -17.60 20.48
CA THR A 201 8.07 -18.29 21.42
C THR A 201 8.18 -19.77 21.10
N PRO A 202 9.29 -20.44 21.45
CA PRO A 202 9.51 -21.86 21.11
C PRO A 202 8.40 -22.80 21.61
N ASP A 203 7.88 -22.52 22.80
CA ASP A 203 6.83 -23.30 23.49
C ASP A 203 5.40 -22.96 23.04
N GLN A 204 5.24 -21.92 22.21
CA GLN A 204 3.92 -21.52 21.71
C GLN A 204 3.29 -22.64 20.87
N ILE A 205 2.06 -23.04 21.26
CA ILE A 205 1.29 -24.03 20.51
C ILE A 205 0.44 -23.33 19.46
N LEU A 206 0.57 -23.77 18.22
CA LEU A 206 -0.19 -23.27 17.08
C LEU A 206 -1.63 -23.81 17.12
N GLN A 207 -2.61 -22.91 16.97
CA GLN A 207 -4.03 -23.22 17.08
C GLN A 207 -4.75 -23.12 15.73
N ASP A 208 -5.89 -23.76 15.64
CA ASP A 208 -6.79 -23.60 14.50
C ASP A 208 -7.12 -22.11 14.28
N ARG A 209 -7.19 -21.70 13.01
CA ARG A 209 -7.40 -20.31 12.56
C ARG A 209 -6.27 -19.33 12.85
N ASP A 210 -5.14 -19.77 13.40
CA ASP A 210 -3.95 -18.90 13.45
C ASP A 210 -3.53 -18.52 12.03
N VAL A 211 -3.08 -17.28 11.88
CA VAL A 211 -2.37 -16.80 10.69
C VAL A 211 -0.91 -16.64 11.09
N LEU A 212 -0.04 -17.36 10.42
CA LEU A 212 1.40 -17.37 10.68
C LEU A 212 2.07 -16.22 9.94
N VAL A 213 2.85 -15.42 10.64
CA VAL A 213 3.70 -14.35 10.06
C VAL A 213 5.12 -14.89 9.93
N ILE A 214 5.52 -15.22 8.71
CA ILE A 214 6.79 -15.88 8.42
C ILE A 214 7.72 -14.95 7.65
N TYR A 215 8.97 -14.89 8.06
CA TYR A 215 10.03 -14.14 7.38
C TYR A 215 11.09 -15.08 6.81
N GLY A 216 11.60 -14.75 5.62
CA GLY A 216 12.72 -15.46 5.01
C GLY A 216 12.89 -15.18 3.52
N ALA A 217 13.84 -15.89 2.91
CA ALA A 217 14.01 -15.84 1.46
C ALA A 217 12.83 -16.52 0.75
N ASN A 218 12.34 -15.91 -0.33
CA ASN A 218 11.16 -16.37 -1.09
C ASN A 218 11.24 -17.84 -1.47
N LYS A 219 12.43 -18.31 -1.91
CA LYS A 219 12.66 -19.73 -2.24
C LYS A 219 12.46 -20.67 -1.04
N HIS A 220 12.88 -20.26 0.16
CA HIS A 220 12.78 -21.04 1.37
C HIS A 220 11.36 -21.07 1.92
N ILE A 221 10.67 -19.93 1.88
CA ILE A 221 9.24 -19.84 2.21
C ILE A 221 8.44 -20.79 1.29
N ASN A 222 8.69 -20.74 -0.02
CA ASN A 222 8.03 -21.63 -0.98
C ASN A 222 8.31 -23.11 -0.74
N GLN A 223 9.54 -23.45 -0.34
CA GLN A 223 9.91 -24.82 0.03
C GLN A 223 9.12 -25.29 1.27
N PHE A 224 9.04 -24.45 2.30
CA PHE A 224 8.25 -24.75 3.49
C PHE A 224 6.78 -24.92 3.13
N LEU A 225 6.15 -23.99 2.38
CA LEU A 225 4.75 -24.06 1.99
C LEU A 225 4.41 -25.36 1.26
N ARG A 226 5.27 -25.79 0.33
CA ARG A 226 5.11 -27.08 -0.36
C ARG A 226 5.21 -28.27 0.60
N SER A 227 6.11 -28.22 1.59
CA SER A 227 6.29 -29.31 2.56
C SER A 227 5.08 -29.52 3.47
N VAL A 228 4.26 -28.48 3.67
CA VAL A 228 3.04 -28.51 4.49
C VAL A 228 1.77 -28.64 3.63
N GLY A 229 1.92 -28.94 2.34
CA GLY A 229 0.78 -29.21 1.44
C GLY A 229 0.09 -27.98 0.88
N VAL A 230 0.68 -26.79 1.04
CA VAL A 230 0.14 -25.56 0.41
C VAL A 230 0.54 -25.56 -1.07
N LYS A 231 -0.47 -25.60 -1.94
CA LYS A 231 -0.25 -25.54 -3.40
C LYS A 231 0.20 -24.14 -3.80
N ILE A 232 1.42 -24.04 -4.30
CA ILE A 232 1.96 -22.86 -4.97
C ILE A 232 1.85 -23.16 -6.46
N LYS A 233 0.95 -22.45 -7.14
CA LYS A 233 0.81 -22.56 -8.59
C LYS A 233 1.85 -21.69 -9.29
#